data_e44c62a352750e77f2431b21b4375a89
#
_entry.id   e44c62a352750e77f2431b21b4375a89
#
_cell.length_a   1.000
_cell.length_b   1.000
_cell.length_c   1.000
_cell.angle_alpha   90.00
_cell.angle_beta   90.00
_cell.angle_gamma   90.00
#
_symmetry.space_group_name_H-M   'P 1'
#
loop_
_entity.id
_entity.type
_entity.pdbx_description
1 polymer ?
#
loop_
_entity_poly.entity_id
_entity_poly.type
_entity_poly.pdbx_seq_one_letter_code
_entity_poly.pdbx_strand_id
1 'polypeptide(L)'
;MFSFFKSKKNKTPKKGGSFYHRESLIQTIEELNIILNQSNSADITKTESNIHFQGFELDSIIKENLENDFGEESFLLEADSGIENHEVYFYRIVSDYLRFLIQIHFVNDKFFFAATKIYSESLLSEKDKKKVIKQIASKYQPTASDETINFNIKDTVGNMLFTHDDVYYHIKYIPNNQVNKDLKKQYGGFKKSDPGKEIKETLDRLI
;
A
#
# COMPACT_ATOMS: atom_id res chain seq x y z
N MET A 1 -26.07 -2.81 35.69
CA MET A 1 -25.83 -2.89 34.23
C MET A 1 -25.42 -1.49 33.78
N PHE A 2 -24.10 -1.17 33.81
CA PHE A 2 -23.58 0.15 33.44
C PHE A 2 -23.11 0.08 31.99
N SER A 3 -23.88 0.73 31.10
CA SER A 3 -23.53 0.93 29.71
C SER A 3 -22.45 2.03 29.62
N PHE A 4 -21.21 1.66 29.38
CA PHE A 4 -20.16 2.61 29.03
C PHE A 4 -20.38 3.01 27.56
N PHE A 5 -21.02 4.13 27.33
CA PHE A 5 -20.95 4.84 26.05
C PHE A 5 -19.51 5.33 25.87
N LYS A 6 -18.69 4.57 25.13
CA LYS A 6 -17.43 5.10 24.60
C LYS A 6 -17.79 6.17 23.56
N SER A 7 -17.61 7.43 23.93
CA SER A 7 -17.67 8.55 23.01
C SER A 7 -16.64 8.30 21.91
N LYS A 8 -17.09 8.09 20.66
CA LYS A 8 -16.22 8.11 19.49
C LYS A 8 -15.56 9.49 19.44
N LYS A 9 -14.30 9.59 19.84
CA LYS A 9 -13.49 10.77 19.56
C LYS A 9 -13.27 10.82 18.06
N ASN A 10 -13.93 11.76 17.39
CA ASN A 10 -13.60 12.09 15.99
C ASN A 10 -12.14 12.57 15.98
N LYS A 11 -11.22 11.67 15.60
CA LYS A 11 -9.83 12.01 15.43
C LYS A 11 -9.71 12.81 14.15
N THR A 12 -9.28 14.06 14.27
CA THR A 12 -9.02 14.92 13.10
C THR A 12 -7.73 14.47 12.45
N PRO A 13 -7.72 14.21 11.11
CA PRO A 13 -6.50 13.91 10.37
C PRO A 13 -5.44 14.98 10.58
N LYS A 14 -4.16 14.59 10.69
CA LYS A 14 -3.05 15.53 10.83
C LYS A 14 -2.43 15.81 9.46
N LYS A 15 -2.34 17.09 9.07
CA LYS A 15 -1.72 17.53 7.82
C LYS A 15 -0.19 17.55 7.93
N GLY A 16 0.47 16.97 6.96
CA GLY A 16 1.86 17.17 6.50
C GLY A 16 3.02 17.13 7.51
N GLY A 17 4.23 16.99 6.99
CA GLY A 17 5.51 17.24 7.71
C GLY A 17 5.94 16.19 8.73
N SER A 18 5.12 15.19 9.07
CA SER A 18 5.44 14.15 10.03
C SER A 18 6.25 13.00 9.39
N PHE A 19 6.83 12.13 10.23
CA PHE A 19 7.42 10.86 9.78
C PHE A 19 6.47 10.10 8.84
N TYR A 20 5.20 10.00 9.18
CA TYR A 20 4.20 9.26 8.41
C TYR A 20 3.91 9.85 7.03
N HIS A 21 4.04 11.18 6.87
CA HIS A 21 3.94 11.79 5.54
C HIS A 21 5.02 11.25 4.60
N ARG A 22 6.27 11.16 5.06
CA ARG A 22 7.39 10.61 4.27
C ARG A 22 7.28 9.11 4.03
N GLU A 23 6.61 8.39 4.91
CA GLU A 23 6.38 6.94 4.80
C GLU A 23 5.18 6.58 3.92
N SER A 24 4.30 7.55 3.61
CA SER A 24 3.18 7.30 2.70
C SER A 24 3.69 6.92 1.31
N LEU A 25 3.18 5.82 0.78
CA LEU A 25 3.55 5.31 -0.55
C LEU A 25 2.87 6.06 -1.70
N ILE A 26 1.90 6.91 -1.38
CA ILE A 26 1.21 7.75 -2.36
C ILE A 26 1.25 9.18 -1.84
N GLN A 27 2.23 9.95 -2.29
CA GLN A 27 2.41 11.36 -1.97
C GLN A 27 2.10 12.26 -3.17
N THR A 28 2.01 11.65 -4.37
CA THR A 28 1.74 12.35 -5.63
C THR A 28 0.82 11.54 -6.53
N ILE A 29 0.22 12.20 -7.53
CA ILE A 29 -0.58 11.54 -8.57
C ILE A 29 0.28 10.57 -9.41
N GLU A 30 1.56 10.88 -9.61
CA GLU A 30 2.50 10.02 -10.32
C GLU A 30 2.69 8.68 -9.60
N GLU A 31 2.86 8.69 -8.27
CA GLU A 31 3.00 7.47 -7.47
C GLU A 31 1.70 6.66 -7.49
N LEU A 32 0.54 7.31 -7.40
CA LEU A 32 -0.75 6.65 -7.62
C LEU A 32 -0.77 5.94 -8.97
N ASN A 33 -0.38 6.64 -10.04
CA ASN A 33 -0.37 6.07 -11.39
C ASN A 33 0.58 4.89 -11.54
N ILE A 34 1.76 4.95 -10.93
CA ILE A 34 2.69 3.82 -10.90
C ILE A 34 2.01 2.60 -10.26
N ILE A 35 1.36 2.78 -9.12
CA ILE A 35 0.65 1.71 -8.41
C ILE A 35 -0.50 1.15 -9.25
N LEU A 36 -1.38 2.00 -9.78
CA LEU A 36 -2.55 1.56 -10.56
C LEU A 36 -2.16 0.90 -11.89
N ASN A 37 -1.02 1.26 -12.47
CA ASN A 37 -0.53 0.69 -13.72
C ASN A 37 0.33 -0.56 -13.54
N GLN A 38 0.71 -0.94 -12.33
CA GLN A 38 1.35 -2.23 -12.05
C GLN A 38 0.50 -3.41 -12.55
N SER A 39 -0.82 -3.25 -12.59
CA SER A 39 -1.76 -4.22 -13.18
C SER A 39 -1.55 -4.51 -14.67
N ASN A 40 -0.73 -3.75 -15.37
CA ASN A 40 -0.41 -3.91 -16.79
C ASN A 40 0.97 -4.57 -17.00
N SER A 41 1.66 -5.01 -15.94
CA SER A 41 2.95 -5.71 -16.06
C SER A 41 2.80 -7.01 -16.86
N ALA A 42 3.81 -7.32 -17.69
CA ALA A 42 3.82 -8.55 -18.48
C ALA A 42 4.00 -9.82 -17.62
N ASP A 43 4.54 -9.67 -16.42
CA ASP A 43 4.95 -10.79 -15.55
C ASP A 43 3.95 -11.09 -14.43
N ILE A 44 2.65 -11.00 -14.71
CA ILE A 44 1.62 -11.28 -13.72
C ILE A 44 1.31 -12.77 -13.67
N THR A 45 1.52 -13.38 -12.51
CA THR A 45 1.11 -14.75 -12.21
C THR A 45 -0.34 -14.76 -11.71
N LYS A 46 -1.16 -15.66 -12.26
CA LYS A 46 -2.53 -15.90 -11.78
C LYS A 46 -2.55 -16.90 -10.65
N THR A 47 -3.43 -16.68 -9.67
CA THR A 47 -3.67 -17.62 -8.57
C THR A 47 -5.17 -17.89 -8.42
N GLU A 48 -5.50 -19.12 -8.00
CA GLU A 48 -6.87 -19.50 -7.62
C GLU A 48 -7.20 -19.09 -6.16
N SER A 49 -6.19 -18.75 -5.37
CA SER A 49 -6.37 -18.30 -3.99
C SER A 49 -6.77 -16.84 -3.94
N ASN A 50 -7.83 -16.51 -3.20
CA ASN A 50 -8.21 -15.12 -2.98
C ASN A 50 -7.10 -14.36 -2.23
N ILE A 51 -6.80 -13.16 -2.70
CA ILE A 51 -5.85 -12.27 -2.05
C ILE A 51 -6.53 -11.62 -0.84
N HIS A 52 -5.91 -11.80 0.34
CA HIS A 52 -6.37 -11.23 1.59
C HIS A 52 -5.31 -10.28 2.15
N PHE A 53 -5.77 -9.21 2.77
CA PHE A 53 -4.95 -8.30 3.54
C PHE A 53 -5.21 -8.51 5.03
N GLN A 54 -4.19 -8.92 5.79
CA GLN A 54 -4.29 -9.22 7.23
C GLN A 54 -5.43 -10.20 7.59
N GLY A 55 -5.78 -11.12 6.70
CA GLY A 55 -6.86 -12.10 6.88
C GLY A 55 -8.22 -11.65 6.33
N PHE A 56 -8.39 -10.40 5.94
CA PHE A 56 -9.63 -9.86 5.40
C PHE A 56 -9.62 -9.88 3.87
N GLU A 57 -10.77 -10.16 3.26
CA GLU A 57 -10.99 -9.94 1.83
C GLU A 57 -10.85 -8.44 1.52
N LEU A 58 -10.24 -8.09 0.38
CA LEU A 58 -9.96 -6.68 0.08
C LEU A 58 -11.24 -5.86 -0.04
N ASP A 59 -12.32 -6.45 -0.57
CA ASP A 59 -13.61 -5.76 -0.72
C ASP A 59 -14.39 -5.60 0.60
N SER A 60 -13.99 -6.33 1.65
CA SER A 60 -14.61 -6.22 2.99
C SER A 60 -14.02 -5.12 3.86
N ILE A 61 -12.92 -4.49 3.41
CA ILE A 61 -12.26 -3.43 4.19
C ILE A 61 -13.05 -2.14 4.05
N ILE A 62 -13.68 -1.73 5.15
CA ILE A 62 -14.46 -0.49 5.25
C ILE A 62 -13.94 0.37 6.39
N LYS A 63 -13.96 1.69 6.20
CA LYS A 63 -13.36 2.66 7.11
C LYS A 63 -13.94 2.58 8.53
N GLU A 64 -15.25 2.40 8.64
CA GLU A 64 -15.98 2.35 9.90
C GLU A 64 -15.59 1.17 10.79
N ASN A 65 -15.07 0.10 10.19
CA ASN A 65 -14.70 -1.12 10.90
C ASN A 65 -13.20 -1.19 11.23
N LEU A 66 -12.37 -0.25 10.79
CA LEU A 66 -10.92 -0.31 10.95
C LEU A 66 -10.49 -0.51 12.41
N GLU A 67 -11.13 0.18 13.36
CA GLU A 67 -10.80 0.04 14.78
C GLU A 67 -11.13 -1.35 15.32
N ASN A 68 -12.22 -1.97 14.83
CA ASN A 68 -12.60 -3.32 15.23
C ASN A 68 -11.71 -4.39 14.59
N ASP A 69 -11.31 -4.19 13.33
CA ASP A 69 -10.59 -5.17 12.51
C ASP A 69 -9.07 -5.12 12.75
N PHE A 70 -8.52 -3.91 12.93
CA PHE A 70 -7.07 -3.66 13.02
C PHE A 70 -6.63 -3.03 14.35
N GLY A 71 -7.58 -2.64 15.22
CA GLY A 71 -7.31 -1.92 16.45
C GLY A 71 -7.12 -0.40 16.22
N GLU A 72 -6.59 0.29 17.25
CA GLU A 72 -6.34 1.72 17.18
C GLU A 72 -5.18 2.03 16.22
N GLU A 73 -5.40 2.94 15.27
CA GLU A 73 -4.34 3.38 14.36
C GLU A 73 -3.22 4.11 15.12
N SER A 74 -1.98 3.88 14.70
CA SER A 74 -0.81 4.62 15.20
C SER A 74 -0.82 6.08 14.74
N PHE A 75 -1.39 6.35 13.57
CA PHE A 75 -1.51 7.68 12.99
C PHE A 75 -2.54 7.71 11.86
N LEU A 76 -3.31 8.79 11.77
CA LEU A 76 -4.18 9.11 10.64
C LEU A 76 -3.60 10.33 9.90
N LEU A 77 -3.32 10.17 8.62
CA LEU A 77 -2.81 11.20 7.73
C LEU A 77 -3.89 11.61 6.72
N GLU A 78 -4.23 12.89 6.67
CA GLU A 78 -4.86 13.51 5.50
C GLU A 78 -3.74 13.79 4.48
N ALA A 79 -3.69 13.02 3.40
CA ALA A 79 -2.57 13.06 2.47
C ALA A 79 -2.69 14.24 1.50
N ASP A 80 -1.62 15.03 1.41
CA ASP A 80 -1.49 16.10 0.41
C ASP A 80 -0.88 15.55 -0.89
N SER A 81 -1.61 14.60 -1.48
CA SER A 81 -1.16 13.85 -2.67
C SER A 81 -1.71 14.39 -4.00
N GLY A 82 -2.48 15.48 -3.95
CA GLY A 82 -3.25 15.97 -5.11
C GLY A 82 -4.50 15.13 -5.43
N ILE A 83 -4.81 14.13 -4.59
CA ILE A 83 -6.02 13.31 -4.67
C ILE A 83 -6.98 13.83 -3.61
N GLU A 84 -8.17 14.24 -4.01
CA GLU A 84 -9.17 14.79 -3.11
C GLU A 84 -9.64 13.74 -2.08
N ASN A 85 -9.76 14.15 -0.81
CA ASN A 85 -10.19 13.31 0.31
C ASN A 85 -9.39 12.00 0.46
N HIS A 86 -8.07 12.07 0.23
CA HIS A 86 -7.18 10.95 0.43
C HIS A 86 -6.73 10.88 1.89
N GLU A 87 -7.05 9.80 2.55
CA GLU A 87 -6.66 9.50 3.93
C GLU A 87 -5.83 8.23 4.00
N VAL A 88 -4.85 8.20 4.92
CA VAL A 88 -4.00 7.04 5.16
C VAL A 88 -3.98 6.70 6.64
N TYR A 89 -4.40 5.49 6.95
CA TYR A 89 -4.35 4.91 8.29
C TYR A 89 -3.07 4.11 8.44
N PHE A 90 -2.26 4.46 9.43
CA PHE A 90 -1.01 3.78 9.72
C PHE A 90 -1.14 2.93 10.97
N TYR A 91 -0.64 1.69 10.87
CA TYR A 91 -0.52 0.77 12.02
C TYR A 91 0.93 0.32 12.14
N ARG A 92 1.43 0.29 13.37
CA ARG A 92 2.74 -0.26 13.70
C ARG A 92 2.56 -1.53 14.49
N ILE A 93 3.09 -2.62 13.96
CA ILE A 93 3.09 -3.91 14.64
C ILE A 93 4.55 -4.30 14.88
N VAL A 94 4.83 -4.78 16.09
CA VAL A 94 6.12 -5.34 16.46
C VAL A 94 5.89 -6.81 16.82
N SER A 95 6.63 -7.69 16.16
CA SER A 95 6.62 -9.11 16.45
C SER A 95 8.08 -9.57 16.59
N ASP A 96 8.50 -9.81 17.81
CA ASP A 96 9.88 -10.09 18.14
C ASP A 96 10.79 -8.94 17.66
N TYR A 97 11.77 -9.19 16.81
CA TYR A 97 12.66 -8.17 16.22
C TYR A 97 12.13 -7.59 14.90
N LEU A 98 11.07 -8.15 14.32
CA LEU A 98 10.45 -7.65 13.11
C LEU A 98 9.46 -6.52 13.42
N ARG A 99 9.46 -5.54 12.56
CA ARG A 99 8.59 -4.38 12.60
C ARG A 99 7.81 -4.30 11.31
N PHE A 100 6.53 -4.01 11.42
CA PHE A 100 5.62 -3.87 10.30
C PHE A 100 5.01 -2.47 10.35
N LEU A 101 5.16 -1.71 9.27
CA LEU A 101 4.40 -0.48 9.06
C LEU A 101 3.34 -0.77 8.00
N ILE A 102 2.11 -0.77 8.45
CA ILE A 102 0.94 -1.01 7.62
C ILE A 102 0.35 0.34 7.22
N GLN A 103 -0.07 0.46 5.97
CA GLN A 103 -0.78 1.62 5.42
C GLN A 103 -2.06 1.13 4.77
N ILE A 104 -3.18 1.77 5.11
CA ILE A 104 -4.49 1.51 4.51
C ILE A 104 -5.01 2.84 3.97
N HIS A 105 -5.22 2.91 2.67
CA HIS A 105 -5.54 4.15 1.96
C HIS A 105 -7.01 4.18 1.55
N PHE A 106 -7.65 5.32 1.81
CA PHE A 106 -9.03 5.61 1.45
C PHE A 106 -9.11 6.88 0.61
N VAL A 107 -10.05 6.88 -0.34
CA VAL A 107 -10.47 8.09 -1.08
C VAL A 107 -11.99 8.16 -0.97
N ASN A 108 -12.51 9.30 -0.48
CA ASN A 108 -13.94 9.48 -0.21
C ASN A 108 -14.51 8.31 0.63
N ASP A 109 -13.84 7.96 1.72
CA ASP A 109 -14.17 6.87 2.66
C ASP A 109 -14.16 5.45 2.06
N LYS A 110 -13.67 5.29 0.83
CA LYS A 110 -13.61 3.99 0.14
C LYS A 110 -12.18 3.50 0.03
N PHE A 111 -11.98 2.25 0.45
CA PHE A 111 -10.68 1.56 0.37
C PHE A 111 -10.22 1.37 -1.08
N PHE A 112 -8.96 1.67 -1.37
CA PHE A 112 -8.39 1.49 -2.71
C PHE A 112 -6.98 0.92 -2.74
N PHE A 113 -6.24 0.96 -1.63
CA PHE A 113 -4.86 0.47 -1.58
C PHE A 113 -4.45 0.14 -0.15
N ALA A 114 -3.68 -0.92 0.02
CA ALA A 114 -2.97 -1.18 1.27
C ALA A 114 -1.52 -1.61 1.01
N ALA A 115 -0.67 -1.39 1.99
CA ALA A 115 0.70 -1.86 1.95
C ALA A 115 1.21 -2.26 3.33
N THR A 116 2.16 -3.19 3.33
CA THR A 116 2.93 -3.58 4.50
C THR A 116 4.41 -3.44 4.19
N LYS A 117 5.11 -2.58 4.93
CA LYS A 117 6.56 -2.47 4.94
C LYS A 117 7.10 -3.32 6.09
N ILE A 118 7.98 -4.26 5.78
CA ILE A 118 8.62 -5.16 6.74
C ILE A 118 10.08 -4.72 6.91
N TYR A 119 10.49 -4.51 8.15
CA TYR A 119 11.84 -4.07 8.50
C TYR A 119 12.25 -4.59 9.89
N SER A 120 13.50 -4.40 10.25
CA SER A 120 14.04 -4.65 11.59
C SER A 120 14.79 -3.38 12.08
N GLU A 121 15.42 -3.42 13.24
CA GLU A 121 16.26 -2.31 13.72
C GLU A 121 17.48 -2.07 12.83
N SER A 122 17.95 -3.14 12.18
CA SER A 122 18.93 -3.12 11.11
C SER A 122 18.26 -3.45 9.76
N LEU A 123 19.02 -3.76 8.73
CA LEU A 123 18.48 -4.30 7.48
C LEU A 123 17.83 -5.66 7.74
N LEU A 124 16.73 -5.91 7.04
CA LEU A 124 16.06 -7.21 7.10
C LEU A 124 17.01 -8.29 6.58
N SER A 125 17.23 -9.34 7.39
CA SER A 125 18.15 -10.42 7.00
C SER A 125 17.60 -11.21 5.81
N GLU A 126 18.50 -11.74 4.97
CA GLU A 126 18.12 -12.63 3.86
C GLU A 126 17.30 -13.85 4.34
N LYS A 127 17.60 -14.35 5.54
CA LYS A 127 16.85 -15.46 6.14
C LYS A 127 15.40 -15.07 6.43
N ASP A 128 15.16 -13.85 6.89
CA ASP A 128 13.81 -13.38 7.22
C ASP A 128 13.03 -12.99 5.96
N LYS A 129 13.70 -12.38 4.98
CA LYS A 129 13.13 -12.17 3.66
C LYS A 129 12.66 -13.49 3.04
N LYS A 130 13.50 -14.52 3.05
CA LYS A 130 13.15 -15.87 2.56
C LYS A 130 11.94 -16.49 3.28
N LYS A 131 11.77 -16.22 4.60
CA LYS A 131 10.55 -16.70 5.30
C LYS A 131 9.30 -16.03 4.76
N VAL A 132 9.32 -14.69 4.58
CA VAL A 132 8.18 -13.95 4.02
C VAL A 132 7.88 -14.41 2.60
N ILE A 133 8.90 -14.53 1.75
CA ILE A 133 8.80 -15.01 0.37
C ILE A 133 8.16 -16.39 0.31
N LYS A 134 8.62 -17.34 1.14
CA LYS A 134 8.06 -18.69 1.21
C LYS A 134 6.60 -18.70 1.64
N GLN A 135 6.19 -17.85 2.56
CA GLN A 135 4.79 -17.75 2.96
C GLN A 135 3.91 -17.22 1.82
N ILE A 136 4.36 -16.22 1.08
CA ILE A 136 3.64 -15.70 -0.10
C ILE A 136 3.56 -16.77 -1.19
N ALA A 137 4.70 -17.40 -1.51
CA ALA A 137 4.76 -18.47 -2.51
C ALA A 137 3.82 -19.62 -2.16
N SER A 138 3.89 -20.14 -0.93
CA SER A 138 3.05 -21.26 -0.51
C SER A 138 1.56 -20.99 -0.60
N LYS A 139 1.16 -19.73 -0.39
CA LYS A 139 -0.25 -19.33 -0.40
C LYS A 139 -0.78 -19.01 -1.81
N TYR A 140 0.04 -18.36 -2.64
CA TYR A 140 -0.45 -17.77 -3.89
C TYR A 140 0.26 -18.31 -5.13
N GLN A 141 1.47 -18.81 -5.01
CA GLN A 141 2.28 -19.27 -6.14
C GLN A 141 3.18 -20.44 -5.73
N PRO A 142 2.59 -21.62 -5.45
CA PRO A 142 3.33 -22.79 -4.94
C PRO A 142 4.41 -23.30 -5.91
N THR A 143 4.34 -22.94 -7.20
CA THR A 143 5.33 -23.29 -8.23
C THR A 143 6.46 -22.27 -8.39
N ALA A 144 6.51 -21.22 -7.54
CA ALA A 144 7.61 -20.27 -7.58
C ALA A 144 8.95 -20.94 -7.29
N SER A 145 9.99 -20.51 -8.01
CA SER A 145 11.35 -21.00 -7.77
C SER A 145 11.90 -20.43 -6.44
N ASP A 146 12.91 -21.10 -5.87
CA ASP A 146 13.60 -20.61 -4.67
C ASP A 146 14.35 -19.29 -4.91
N GLU A 147 14.53 -18.88 -6.17
CA GLU A 147 15.16 -17.62 -6.57
C GLU A 147 14.16 -16.47 -6.71
N THR A 148 12.85 -16.77 -6.65
CA THR A 148 11.81 -15.74 -6.75
C THR A 148 11.86 -14.84 -5.52
N ILE A 149 12.11 -13.55 -5.71
CA ILE A 149 12.18 -12.54 -4.64
C ILE A 149 10.94 -11.66 -4.66
N ASN A 150 10.51 -11.26 -5.85
CA ASN A 150 9.36 -10.39 -6.06
C ASN A 150 8.20 -11.15 -6.70
N PHE A 151 6.99 -10.78 -6.32
CA PHE A 151 5.75 -11.37 -6.82
C PHE A 151 4.86 -10.30 -7.45
N ASN A 152 4.27 -10.66 -8.60
CA ASN A 152 3.18 -9.93 -9.23
C ASN A 152 2.03 -10.92 -9.40
N ILE A 153 1.10 -10.94 -8.47
CA ILE A 153 0.06 -11.97 -8.38
C ILE A 153 -1.30 -11.33 -8.61
N LYS A 154 -2.15 -12.00 -9.37
CA LYS A 154 -3.54 -11.61 -9.60
C LYS A 154 -4.46 -12.78 -9.28
N ASP A 155 -5.48 -12.56 -8.43
CA ASP A 155 -6.49 -13.56 -8.13
C ASP A 155 -7.61 -13.63 -9.17
N THR A 156 -8.55 -14.56 -8.98
CA THR A 156 -9.66 -14.81 -9.92
C THR A 156 -10.65 -13.65 -9.99
N VAL A 157 -10.80 -12.85 -8.93
CA VAL A 157 -11.67 -11.66 -8.90
C VAL A 157 -10.95 -10.41 -9.39
N GLY A 158 -9.64 -10.51 -9.64
CA GLY A 158 -8.82 -9.45 -10.22
C GLY A 158 -8.09 -8.57 -9.23
N ASN A 159 -8.12 -8.90 -7.95
CA ASN A 159 -7.27 -8.24 -6.96
C ASN A 159 -5.80 -8.55 -7.22
N MET A 160 -4.91 -7.66 -6.79
CA MET A 160 -3.49 -7.80 -7.06
C MET A 160 -2.66 -7.68 -5.79
N LEU A 161 -1.63 -8.50 -5.72
CA LEU A 161 -0.57 -8.46 -4.72
C LEU A 161 0.77 -8.28 -5.44
N PHE A 162 1.52 -7.27 -5.01
CA PHE A 162 2.87 -7.01 -5.49
C PHE A 162 3.83 -7.01 -4.33
N THR A 163 5.03 -7.53 -4.55
CA THR A 163 6.11 -7.37 -3.59
C THR A 163 7.28 -6.64 -4.22
N HIS A 164 8.04 -5.97 -3.39
CA HIS A 164 9.25 -5.28 -3.81
C HIS A 164 10.29 -5.38 -2.70
N ASP A 165 11.47 -5.88 -3.06
CA ASP A 165 12.64 -5.95 -2.20
C ASP A 165 13.62 -4.85 -2.59
N ASP A 166 13.79 -3.89 -1.68
CA ASP A 166 14.85 -2.88 -1.73
C ASP A 166 15.53 -2.80 -0.34
N VAL A 167 15.67 -1.62 0.25
CA VAL A 167 16.14 -1.48 1.65
C VAL A 167 15.18 -2.16 2.64
N TYR A 168 13.89 -2.21 2.31
CA TYR A 168 12.81 -2.84 3.07
C TYR A 168 12.04 -3.79 2.17
N TYR A 169 11.39 -4.78 2.75
CA TYR A 169 10.50 -5.65 1.98
C TYR A 169 9.07 -5.11 2.03
N HIS A 170 8.53 -4.79 0.85
CA HIS A 170 7.18 -4.23 0.70
C HIS A 170 6.23 -5.25 0.11
N ILE A 171 5.01 -5.32 0.67
CA ILE A 171 3.89 -6.06 0.11
C ILE A 171 2.77 -5.04 -0.12
N LYS A 172 2.28 -4.95 -1.35
CA LYS A 172 1.26 -4.00 -1.79
C LYS A 172 0.02 -4.75 -2.25
N TYR A 173 -1.15 -4.25 -1.92
CA TYR A 173 -2.44 -4.85 -2.22
C TYR A 173 -3.33 -3.84 -2.93
N ILE A 174 -3.85 -4.21 -4.11
CA ILE A 174 -4.71 -3.37 -4.93
C ILE A 174 -6.01 -4.14 -5.19
N PRO A 175 -7.15 -3.72 -4.63
CA PRO A 175 -8.43 -4.34 -4.89
C PRO A 175 -8.92 -4.02 -6.32
N ASN A 176 -9.63 -4.96 -6.93
CA ASN A 176 -10.31 -4.75 -8.20
C ASN A 176 -11.70 -4.14 -7.95
N ASN A 177 -11.76 -2.95 -7.40
CA ASN A 177 -13.00 -2.28 -7.07
C ASN A 177 -13.29 -1.06 -7.98
N GLN A 178 -14.49 -0.47 -7.80
CA GLN A 178 -14.90 0.67 -8.61
C GLN A 178 -14.04 1.90 -8.37
N VAL A 179 -13.57 2.11 -7.13
CA VAL A 179 -12.71 3.26 -6.77
C VAL A 179 -11.43 3.27 -7.60
N ASN A 180 -10.74 2.13 -7.70
CA ASN A 180 -9.53 2.02 -8.50
C ASN A 180 -9.77 2.24 -10.00
N LYS A 181 -10.93 1.82 -10.51
CA LYS A 181 -11.33 2.10 -11.90
C LYS A 181 -11.55 3.59 -12.13
N ASP A 182 -12.21 4.26 -11.20
CA ASP A 182 -12.48 5.70 -11.26
C ASP A 182 -11.19 6.52 -11.13
N LEU A 183 -10.31 6.17 -10.18
CA LEU A 183 -9.00 6.79 -10.02
C LEU A 183 -8.13 6.61 -11.28
N LYS A 184 -8.14 5.42 -11.87
CA LYS A 184 -7.41 5.15 -13.14
C LYS A 184 -7.98 5.96 -14.29
N LYS A 185 -9.29 6.15 -14.37
CA LYS A 185 -9.94 6.98 -15.39
C LYS A 185 -9.61 8.46 -15.19
N GLN A 186 -9.61 8.93 -13.95
CA GLN A 186 -9.40 10.34 -13.62
C GLN A 186 -7.93 10.75 -13.77
N TYR A 187 -7.00 9.91 -13.30
CA TYR A 187 -5.58 10.25 -13.18
C TYR A 187 -4.68 9.45 -14.12
N GLY A 188 -5.14 8.35 -14.73
CA GLY A 188 -4.33 7.42 -15.54
C GLY A 188 -3.72 8.01 -16.81
N GLY A 189 -4.17 9.18 -17.24
CA GLY A 189 -3.60 9.95 -18.36
C GLY A 189 -2.44 10.87 -17.99
N PHE A 190 -2.10 11.00 -16.71
CA PHE A 190 -0.97 11.80 -16.26
C PHE A 190 0.35 11.15 -16.73
N LYS A 191 0.92 11.70 -17.80
CA LYS A 191 2.28 11.34 -18.22
C LYS A 191 3.25 12.09 -17.30
N LYS A 192 4.23 11.38 -16.76
CA LYS A 192 5.38 11.97 -16.08
C LYS A 192 5.96 13.03 -17.02
N SER A 193 6.06 14.29 -16.57
CA SER A 193 6.92 15.26 -17.23
C SER A 193 8.32 14.63 -17.30
N ASP A 194 8.93 14.63 -18.46
CA ASP A 194 10.26 14.03 -18.62
C ASP A 194 11.26 14.78 -17.71
N PRO A 195 11.77 14.16 -16.61
CA PRO A 195 12.66 14.84 -15.67
C PRO A 195 13.92 15.36 -16.35
N GLY A 196 14.35 14.70 -17.45
CA GLY A 196 15.48 15.11 -18.26
C GLY A 196 15.21 16.41 -19.00
N LYS A 197 13.97 16.66 -19.41
CA LYS A 197 13.60 17.89 -20.09
C LYS A 197 13.54 19.06 -19.12
N GLU A 198 12.99 18.85 -17.94
CA GLU A 198 12.89 19.87 -16.89
C GLU A 198 14.25 20.27 -16.31
N ILE A 199 15.14 19.28 -16.10
CA ILE A 199 16.54 19.50 -15.70
C ILE A 199 17.28 20.26 -16.80
N LYS A 200 17.11 19.88 -18.07
CA LYS A 200 17.76 20.57 -19.20
C LYS A 200 17.29 22.02 -19.32
N GLU A 201 15.98 22.28 -19.26
CA GLU A 201 15.45 23.63 -19.29
C GLU A 201 15.90 24.48 -18.10
N THR A 202 16.09 23.88 -16.95
CA THR A 202 16.62 24.57 -15.76
C THR A 202 18.11 24.87 -15.92
N LEU A 203 18.90 23.93 -16.42
CA LEU A 203 20.33 24.15 -16.71
C LEU A 203 20.54 25.20 -17.80
N ASP A 204 19.73 25.16 -18.87
CA ASP A 204 19.79 26.14 -19.97
C ASP A 204 19.43 27.57 -19.52
N ARG A 205 18.72 27.74 -18.36
CA ARG A 205 18.46 29.04 -17.76
C ARG A 205 19.53 29.52 -16.78
N LEU A 206 20.35 28.59 -16.28
CA LEU A 206 21.37 28.87 -15.26
C LEU A 206 22.77 29.08 -15.86
N ILE A 207 22.99 28.68 -17.13
CA ILE A 207 24.22 28.82 -17.89
C ILE A 207 24.05 29.84 -18.99
#